data_b9761f280dccc6ebde693f47a84355ea
#
_entry.id   b9761f280dccc6ebde693f47a84355ea
#
_cell.length_a   1.000
_cell.length_b   1.000
_cell.length_c   1.000
_cell.angle_alpha   90.00
_cell.angle_beta   90.00
_cell.angle_gamma   90.00
#
_symmetry.space_group_name_H-M   'P 1'
#
loop_
_entity.id
_entity.type
_entity.pdbx_description
1 polymer ?
#
loop_
_entity_poly.entity_id
_entity_poly.type
_entity_poly.pdbx_seq_one_letter_code
_entity_poly.pdbx_strand_id
1 'polypeptide(L)'
;MKKKFKIQNIILNVNTNNFLKNNLNIKSFPRNYNVEINNNYKKLIDLINQRESIIIIDKNIFNKYFSKNNIKNKKIIKIEAKEKYKDLNTINKILNFFVKNNVSKSNKIYGIGGGIIQDLVGYSSLIYKRGLHWEYIPTTFLGMTDSCVGGKVGMLYLDLQLVVG
;
A
#
# COMPACT_ATOMS: atom_id res chain seq x y z
N MET A 1 -25.01 6.48 16.31
CA MET A 1 -25.72 7.73 16.00
C MET A 1 -25.88 7.84 14.49
N LYS A 2 -27.09 8.07 13.97
CA LYS A 2 -27.28 8.29 12.53
C LYS A 2 -27.17 9.80 12.26
N LYS A 3 -26.25 10.22 11.39
CA LYS A 3 -26.16 11.62 10.94
C LYS A 3 -26.70 11.73 9.53
N LYS A 4 -27.52 12.77 9.30
CA LYS A 4 -28.03 13.12 7.97
C LYS A 4 -27.13 14.19 7.35
N PHE A 5 -26.64 13.93 6.14
CA PHE A 5 -25.92 14.91 5.35
C PHE A 5 -26.75 15.20 4.09
N LYS A 6 -26.95 16.49 3.81
CA LYS A 6 -27.64 16.93 2.58
C LYS A 6 -26.62 17.50 1.64
N ILE A 7 -26.48 16.89 0.47
CA ILE A 7 -25.64 17.38 -0.63
C ILE A 7 -26.58 17.62 -1.83
N GLN A 8 -26.82 18.88 -2.13
CA GLN A 8 -27.85 19.28 -3.11
C GLN A 8 -29.22 18.68 -2.75
N ASN A 9 -29.80 17.85 -3.62
CA ASN A 9 -31.09 17.20 -3.43
C ASN A 9 -30.97 15.78 -2.86
N ILE A 10 -29.76 15.32 -2.54
CA ILE A 10 -29.49 13.97 -2.04
C ILE A 10 -29.34 14.02 -0.52
N ILE A 11 -30.14 13.22 0.18
CA ILE A 11 -30.02 13.02 1.62
C ILE A 11 -29.28 11.72 1.87
N LEU A 12 -28.07 11.82 2.43
CA LEU A 12 -27.26 10.67 2.84
C LEU A 12 -27.49 10.40 4.33
N ASN A 13 -27.98 9.20 4.63
CA ASN A 13 -28.09 8.70 5.99
C ASN A 13 -26.82 7.91 6.32
N VAL A 14 -25.93 8.48 7.10
CA VAL A 14 -24.67 7.84 7.50
C VAL A 14 -24.77 7.31 8.91
N ASN A 15 -24.57 6.00 9.07
CA ASN A 15 -24.47 5.39 10.40
C ASN A 15 -23.05 5.58 10.95
N THR A 16 -22.86 6.57 11.82
CA THR A 16 -21.55 6.91 12.36
C THR A 16 -21.02 5.93 13.39
N ASN A 17 -21.81 4.95 13.85
CA ASN A 17 -21.33 3.96 14.81
C ASN A 17 -20.25 3.04 14.24
N ASN A 18 -20.19 2.89 12.90
CA ASN A 18 -19.16 2.10 12.25
C ASN A 18 -17.83 2.86 12.06
N PHE A 19 -17.84 4.19 12.18
CA PHE A 19 -16.61 5.01 12.08
C PHE A 19 -15.72 4.96 13.33
N LEU A 20 -16.21 4.37 14.42
CA LEU A 20 -15.44 4.20 15.66
C LEU A 20 -14.68 2.87 15.73
N LYS A 21 -14.82 2.01 14.71
CA LYS A 21 -14.07 0.74 14.66
C LYS A 21 -12.74 0.99 13.94
N ASN A 22 -11.64 0.78 14.66
CA ASN A 22 -10.29 0.87 14.09
C ASN A 22 -9.97 -0.26 13.10
N ASN A 23 -10.82 -1.28 13.02
CA ASN A 23 -10.66 -2.44 12.12
C ASN A 23 -11.95 -2.64 11.33
N LEU A 24 -11.83 -2.66 10.02
CA LEU A 24 -12.91 -2.91 9.08
C LEU A 24 -12.59 -4.16 8.27
N ASN A 25 -13.52 -5.14 8.28
CA ASN A 25 -13.45 -6.27 7.36
C ASN A 25 -14.27 -5.93 6.13
N ILE A 26 -13.63 -5.88 4.98
CA ILE A 26 -14.27 -5.57 3.70
C ILE A 26 -14.51 -6.89 2.96
N LYS A 27 -15.78 -7.16 2.69
CA LYS A 27 -16.16 -8.28 1.84
C LYS A 27 -15.89 -7.90 0.38
N SER A 28 -15.06 -8.67 -0.30
CA SER A 28 -14.70 -8.46 -1.70
C SER A 28 -14.48 -9.78 -2.42
N PHE A 29 -14.58 -9.78 -3.74
CA PHE A 29 -14.27 -10.93 -4.57
C PHE A 29 -12.92 -10.67 -5.27
N PRO A 30 -12.02 -11.65 -5.37
CA PRO A 30 -12.11 -13.04 -4.88
C PRO A 30 -11.75 -13.22 -3.39
N ARG A 31 -11.29 -12.18 -2.70
CA ARG A 31 -10.84 -12.29 -1.30
C ARG A 31 -11.29 -11.11 -0.46
N ASN A 32 -11.72 -11.41 0.76
CA ASN A 32 -11.94 -10.39 1.79
C ASN A 32 -10.59 -9.81 2.23
N TYR A 33 -10.60 -8.54 2.65
CA TYR A 33 -9.43 -7.89 3.23
C TYR A 33 -9.81 -7.06 4.44
N ASN A 34 -8.81 -6.79 5.30
CA ASN A 34 -8.97 -5.98 6.49
C ASN A 34 -8.34 -4.61 6.31
N VAL A 35 -9.03 -3.58 6.78
CA VAL A 35 -8.50 -2.22 6.89
C VAL A 35 -8.34 -1.90 8.36
N GLU A 36 -7.11 -1.58 8.80
CA GLU A 36 -6.80 -1.10 10.13
C GLU A 36 -6.55 0.41 10.06
N ILE A 37 -7.33 1.18 10.82
CA ILE A 37 -7.12 2.62 11.00
C ILE A 37 -6.30 2.80 12.28
N ASN A 38 -5.05 3.24 12.13
CA ASN A 38 -4.13 3.35 13.25
C ASN A 38 -3.32 4.66 13.15
N ASN A 39 -3.29 5.41 14.24
CA ASN A 39 -2.52 6.66 14.38
C ASN A 39 -1.21 6.48 15.18
N ASN A 40 -0.84 5.24 15.51
CA ASN A 40 0.35 4.95 16.29
C ASN A 40 1.60 4.82 15.41
N TYR A 41 2.35 5.92 15.30
CA TYR A 41 3.58 5.96 14.52
C TYR A 41 4.65 4.98 15.02
N LYS A 42 4.74 4.73 16.33
CA LYS A 42 5.67 3.76 16.91
C LYS A 42 5.40 2.36 16.40
N LYS A 43 4.11 1.96 16.31
CA LYS A 43 3.73 0.66 15.74
C LYS A 43 4.24 0.49 14.31
N LEU A 44 4.21 1.57 13.49
CA LEU A 44 4.74 1.54 12.14
C LEU A 44 6.27 1.35 12.11
N ILE A 45 7.02 2.03 12.98
CA ILE A 45 8.47 1.84 13.11
C ILE A 45 8.81 0.40 13.52
N ASP A 46 8.08 -0.14 14.48
CA ASP A 46 8.27 -1.52 14.94
C ASP A 46 7.98 -2.52 13.83
N LEU A 47 6.93 -2.31 13.02
CA LEU A 47 6.60 -3.12 11.85
C LEU A 47 7.72 -3.08 10.80
N ILE A 48 8.24 -1.88 10.48
CA ILE A 48 9.35 -1.72 9.54
C ILE A 48 10.60 -2.49 10.01
N ASN A 49 10.85 -2.50 11.31
CA ASN A 49 12.04 -3.12 11.90
C ASN A 49 11.92 -4.64 12.13
N GLN A 50 10.78 -5.27 11.85
CA GLN A 50 10.65 -6.73 11.93
C GLN A 50 11.59 -7.41 10.92
N ARG A 51 12.21 -8.50 11.32
CA ARG A 51 13.23 -9.23 10.52
C ARG A 51 12.69 -9.73 9.18
N GLU A 52 11.44 -10.17 9.16
CA GLU A 52 10.73 -10.69 7.98
C GLU A 52 10.12 -9.62 7.09
N SER A 53 10.10 -8.36 7.52
CA SER A 53 9.50 -7.26 6.76
C SER A 53 10.36 -6.86 5.56
N ILE A 54 9.71 -6.78 4.40
CA ILE A 54 10.25 -6.28 3.14
C ILE A 54 9.52 -4.97 2.83
N ILE A 55 10.24 -3.88 2.74
CA ILE A 55 9.65 -2.55 2.64
C ILE A 55 9.91 -1.94 1.26
N ILE A 56 8.85 -1.59 0.56
CA ILE A 56 8.89 -0.76 -0.64
C ILE A 56 8.26 0.58 -0.26
N ILE A 57 9.04 1.66 -0.31
CA ILE A 57 8.61 2.95 0.23
C ILE A 57 8.90 4.09 -0.73
N ASP A 58 7.99 5.07 -0.80
CA ASP A 58 8.25 6.35 -1.45
C ASP A 58 9.47 7.03 -0.81
N LYS A 59 10.46 7.37 -1.66
CA LYS A 59 11.70 8.03 -1.26
C LYS A 59 11.45 9.33 -0.48
N ASN A 60 10.47 10.13 -0.88
CA ASN A 60 10.14 11.38 -0.22
C ASN A 60 9.55 11.14 1.18
N ILE A 61 8.65 10.16 1.28
CA ILE A 61 8.07 9.73 2.57
C ILE A 61 9.16 9.21 3.50
N PHE A 62 10.07 8.35 2.97
CA PHE A 62 11.20 7.87 3.77
C PHE A 62 12.05 9.01 4.31
N ASN A 63 12.47 9.92 3.43
CA ASN A 63 13.35 11.03 3.81
C ASN A 63 12.70 11.97 4.82
N LYS A 64 11.40 12.24 4.66
CA LYS A 64 10.66 13.18 5.52
C LYS A 64 10.38 12.61 6.92
N TYR A 65 9.99 11.34 7.00
CA TYR A 65 9.45 10.77 8.23
C TYR A 65 10.34 9.70 8.88
N PHE A 66 11.20 9.02 8.12
CA PHE A 66 11.94 7.85 8.62
C PHE A 66 13.46 8.03 8.67
N SER A 67 14.03 9.01 7.96
CA SER A 67 15.49 9.19 7.87
C SER A 67 16.16 9.45 9.22
N LYS A 68 15.45 10.07 10.16
CA LYS A 68 15.94 10.40 11.51
C LYS A 68 15.62 9.33 12.56
N ASN A 69 14.89 8.28 12.17
CA ASN A 69 14.50 7.22 13.08
C ASN A 69 15.54 6.10 13.06
N ASN A 70 15.61 5.34 14.15
CA ASN A 70 16.50 4.18 14.24
C ASN A 70 15.88 3.00 13.44
N ILE A 71 15.98 3.07 12.10
CA ILE A 71 15.56 2.01 11.20
C ILE A 71 16.70 1.00 11.08
N LYS A 72 16.51 -0.18 11.67
CA LYS A 72 17.49 -1.29 11.67
C LYS A 72 17.31 -2.22 10.47
N ASN A 73 16.13 -2.23 9.86
CA ASN A 73 15.82 -3.09 8.73
C ASN A 73 16.64 -2.67 7.50
N LYS A 74 17.39 -3.62 6.93
CA LYS A 74 18.19 -3.43 5.70
C LYS A 74 17.43 -3.81 4.43
N LYS A 75 16.25 -4.44 4.55
CA LYS A 75 15.42 -4.89 3.44
C LYS A 75 14.41 -3.81 3.03
N ILE A 76 14.91 -2.63 2.70
CA ILE A 76 14.13 -1.45 2.30
C ILE A 76 14.58 -0.99 0.93
N ILE A 77 13.66 -0.91 -0.02
CA ILE A 77 13.86 -0.25 -1.31
C ILE A 77 13.06 1.06 -1.35
N LYS A 78 13.75 2.15 -1.70
CA LYS A 78 13.17 3.49 -1.83
C LYS A 78 12.90 3.78 -3.30
N ILE A 79 11.66 4.06 -3.64
CA ILE A 79 11.21 4.33 -5.00
C ILE A 79 10.83 5.80 -5.12
N GLU A 80 11.22 6.45 -6.19
CA GLU A 80 10.73 7.78 -6.53
C GLU A 80 9.32 7.65 -7.13
N ALA A 81 8.28 8.02 -6.36
CA ALA A 81 6.89 7.85 -6.72
C ALA A 81 6.42 8.96 -7.68
N LYS A 82 6.85 8.88 -8.94
CA LYS A 82 6.37 9.73 -10.06
C LYS A 82 5.70 8.85 -11.09
N GLU A 83 4.66 9.34 -11.75
CA GLU A 83 3.88 8.57 -12.73
C GLU A 83 4.77 7.97 -13.83
N LYS A 84 5.76 8.72 -14.33
CA LYS A 84 6.72 8.25 -15.33
C LYS A 84 7.57 7.04 -14.90
N TYR A 85 7.62 6.75 -13.61
CA TYR A 85 8.34 5.59 -13.04
C TYR A 85 7.40 4.44 -12.65
N LYS A 86 6.11 4.56 -12.98
CA LYS A 86 5.15 3.45 -12.86
C LYS A 86 5.26 2.53 -14.07
N ASP A 87 6.45 2.00 -14.31
CA ASP A 87 6.88 1.27 -15.49
C ASP A 87 7.52 -0.09 -15.18
N LEU A 88 7.75 -0.89 -16.23
CA LEU A 88 8.38 -2.20 -16.11
C LEU A 88 9.84 -2.12 -15.61
N ASN A 89 10.55 -1.02 -15.86
CA ASN A 89 11.92 -0.86 -15.37
C ASN A 89 11.93 -0.76 -13.84
N THR A 90 10.97 -0.06 -13.27
CA THR A 90 10.80 0.04 -11.81
C THR A 90 10.35 -1.30 -11.22
N ILE A 91 9.46 -2.02 -11.90
CA ILE A 91 9.09 -3.39 -11.51
C ILE A 91 10.33 -4.29 -11.49
N ASN A 92 11.16 -4.27 -12.53
CA ASN A 92 12.39 -5.06 -12.58
C ASN A 92 13.35 -4.72 -11.43
N LYS A 93 13.44 -3.45 -11.01
CA LYS A 93 14.22 -3.06 -9.83
C LYS A 93 13.67 -3.70 -8.55
N ILE A 94 12.35 -3.74 -8.38
CA ILE A 94 11.70 -4.37 -7.21
C ILE A 94 11.90 -5.88 -7.24
N LEU A 95 11.73 -6.53 -8.41
CA LEU A 95 11.96 -7.97 -8.56
C LEU A 95 13.41 -8.36 -8.26
N ASN A 96 14.38 -7.60 -8.76
CA ASN A 96 15.80 -7.81 -8.45
C ASN A 96 16.07 -7.62 -6.95
N PHE A 97 15.41 -6.67 -6.31
CA PHE A 97 15.48 -6.50 -4.87
C PHE A 97 14.89 -7.71 -4.12
N PHE A 98 13.77 -8.26 -4.57
CA PHE A 98 13.20 -9.48 -4.01
C PHE A 98 14.15 -10.67 -4.13
N VAL A 99 14.77 -10.87 -5.30
CA VAL A 99 15.75 -11.93 -5.54
C VAL A 99 16.96 -11.77 -4.61
N LYS A 100 17.58 -10.59 -4.56
CA LYS A 100 18.75 -10.31 -3.73
C LYS A 100 18.52 -10.52 -2.24
N ASN A 101 17.29 -10.32 -1.77
CA ASN A 101 16.91 -10.50 -0.36
C ASN A 101 16.30 -11.88 -0.08
N ASN A 102 16.33 -12.82 -1.04
CA ASN A 102 15.74 -14.15 -0.95
C ASN A 102 14.28 -14.11 -0.47
N VAL A 103 13.49 -13.16 -1.00
CA VAL A 103 12.08 -13.00 -0.60
C VAL A 103 11.29 -14.27 -0.90
N SER A 104 10.49 -14.68 0.06
CA SER A 104 9.65 -15.89 0.02
C SER A 104 8.23 -15.59 0.52
N LYS A 105 7.35 -16.59 0.45
CA LYS A 105 5.96 -16.47 0.94
C LYS A 105 5.85 -16.27 2.45
N SER A 106 6.93 -16.52 3.22
CA SER A 106 6.97 -16.26 4.65
C SER A 106 7.29 -14.80 4.99
N ASN A 107 7.77 -14.01 4.04
CA ASN A 107 8.02 -12.59 4.26
C ASN A 107 6.71 -11.78 4.23
N LYS A 108 6.70 -10.71 5.01
CA LYS A 108 5.65 -9.70 4.99
C LYS A 108 6.10 -8.52 4.14
N ILE A 109 5.37 -8.24 3.06
CA ILE A 109 5.70 -7.17 2.13
C ILE A 109 4.82 -5.97 2.43
N TYR A 110 5.43 -4.81 2.58
CA TYR A 110 4.73 -3.57 2.86
C TYR A 110 5.03 -2.53 1.80
N GLY A 111 3.96 -1.98 1.19
CA GLY A 111 4.02 -0.80 0.32
C GLY A 111 3.66 0.44 1.10
N ILE A 112 4.57 1.40 1.25
CA ILE A 112 4.35 2.63 2.02
C ILE A 112 4.44 3.83 1.08
N GLY A 113 3.32 4.46 0.77
CA GLY A 113 3.28 5.57 -0.19
C GLY A 113 1.90 5.93 -0.69
N GLY A 114 1.82 6.59 -1.82
CA GLY A 114 0.59 6.85 -2.58
C GLY A 114 0.25 5.73 -3.55
N GLY A 115 -0.74 5.95 -4.42
CA GLY A 115 -1.24 4.97 -5.40
C GLY A 115 -0.15 4.40 -6.30
N ILE A 116 0.85 5.18 -6.69
CA ILE A 116 1.99 4.70 -7.49
C ILE A 116 2.75 3.58 -6.77
N ILE A 117 3.03 3.73 -5.48
CA ILE A 117 3.67 2.68 -4.69
C ILE A 117 2.76 1.47 -4.55
N GLN A 118 1.46 1.67 -4.34
CA GLN A 118 0.47 0.59 -4.31
C GLN A 118 0.53 -0.25 -5.58
N ASP A 119 0.47 0.39 -6.76
CA ASP A 119 0.48 -0.27 -8.04
C ASP A 119 1.78 -1.06 -8.27
N LEU A 120 2.93 -0.45 -8.00
CA LEU A 120 4.24 -1.09 -8.14
C LEU A 120 4.40 -2.31 -7.23
N VAL A 121 3.98 -2.19 -5.96
CA VAL A 121 4.06 -3.30 -4.99
C VAL A 121 3.08 -4.40 -5.35
N GLY A 122 1.83 -4.04 -5.66
CA GLY A 122 0.81 -5.02 -6.03
C GLY A 122 1.21 -5.82 -7.25
N TYR A 123 1.64 -5.15 -8.35
CA TYR A 123 2.06 -5.83 -9.56
C TYR A 123 3.31 -6.70 -9.35
N SER A 124 4.35 -6.17 -8.68
CA SER A 124 5.56 -6.95 -8.39
C SER A 124 5.27 -8.17 -7.52
N SER A 125 4.40 -8.01 -6.53
CA SER A 125 3.99 -9.11 -5.64
C SER A 125 3.17 -10.16 -6.37
N LEU A 126 2.33 -9.76 -7.32
CA LEU A 126 1.51 -10.67 -8.12
C LEU A 126 2.36 -11.60 -8.98
N ILE A 127 3.35 -11.06 -9.70
CA ILE A 127 4.15 -11.83 -10.65
C ILE A 127 5.29 -12.61 -10.00
N TYR A 128 5.76 -12.23 -8.81
CA TYR A 128 6.86 -12.91 -8.15
C TYR A 128 6.38 -14.18 -7.44
N LYS A 129 7.05 -15.33 -7.70
CA LYS A 129 6.78 -16.64 -7.06
C LYS A 129 5.29 -17.04 -7.03
N ARG A 130 4.54 -16.74 -8.09
CA ARG A 130 3.09 -17.04 -8.23
C ARG A 130 2.23 -16.32 -7.18
N GLY A 131 2.59 -15.09 -6.84
CA GLY A 131 1.90 -14.24 -5.90
C GLY A 131 2.48 -14.28 -4.49
N LEU A 132 2.71 -13.09 -3.95
CA LEU A 132 3.12 -12.84 -2.57
C LEU A 132 2.01 -12.08 -1.85
N HIS A 133 1.89 -12.34 -0.55
CA HIS A 133 1.03 -11.52 0.31
C HIS A 133 1.69 -10.17 0.56
N TRP A 134 0.93 -9.09 0.41
CA TRP A 134 1.42 -7.74 0.66
C TRP A 134 0.36 -6.90 1.35
N GLU A 135 0.81 -5.89 2.06
CA GLU A 135 -0.02 -4.93 2.78
C GLU A 135 0.32 -3.51 2.30
N TYR A 136 -0.70 -2.67 2.21
CA TYR A 136 -0.54 -1.28 1.78
C TYR A 136 -0.74 -0.33 2.94
N ILE A 137 0.20 0.61 3.09
CA ILE A 137 0.16 1.69 4.07
C ILE A 137 0.07 3.01 3.32
N PRO A 138 -1.15 3.51 3.06
CA PRO A 138 -1.36 4.73 2.30
C PRO A 138 -0.83 5.95 3.05
N THR A 139 -0.15 6.85 2.33
CA THR A 139 0.38 8.12 2.85
C THR A 139 -0.20 9.34 2.15
N THR A 140 -1.15 9.15 1.24
CA THR A 140 -1.88 10.20 0.55
C THR A 140 -3.37 10.10 0.84
N PHE A 141 -4.08 11.23 0.80
CA PHE A 141 -5.54 11.23 1.00
C PHE A 141 -6.26 10.34 -0.01
N LEU A 142 -5.90 10.43 -1.29
CA LEU A 142 -6.47 9.58 -2.34
C LEU A 142 -6.18 8.08 -2.07
N GLY A 143 -4.96 7.77 -1.61
CA GLY A 143 -4.61 6.41 -1.22
C GLY A 143 -5.48 5.86 -0.07
N MET A 144 -5.83 6.71 0.89
CA MET A 144 -6.65 6.33 2.05
C MET A 144 -8.13 6.19 1.73
N THR A 145 -8.65 6.95 0.77
CA THR A 145 -10.10 7.03 0.51
C THR A 145 -10.57 6.23 -0.69
N ASP A 146 -9.71 5.96 -1.65
CA ASP A 146 -10.06 5.33 -2.92
C ASP A 146 -9.15 4.15 -3.25
N SER A 147 -7.87 4.39 -3.52
CA SER A 147 -7.01 3.36 -4.11
C SER A 147 -6.74 2.17 -3.16
N CYS A 148 -6.84 2.35 -1.84
CA CYS A 148 -6.72 1.24 -0.90
C CYS A 148 -7.94 0.28 -0.89
N VAL A 149 -9.02 0.66 -1.56
CA VAL A 149 -10.27 -0.11 -1.63
C VAL A 149 -10.41 -0.69 -3.04
N GLY A 150 -10.56 -2.00 -3.17
CA GLY A 150 -10.86 -2.66 -4.45
C GLY A 150 -9.72 -3.47 -5.09
N GLY A 151 -8.48 -3.39 -4.57
CA GLY A 151 -7.39 -4.31 -4.95
C GLY A 151 -6.89 -4.21 -6.40
N LYS A 152 -7.32 -3.20 -7.15
CA LYS A 152 -6.87 -2.98 -8.53
C LYS A 152 -5.48 -2.37 -8.55
N VAL A 153 -4.65 -2.80 -9.51
CA VAL A 153 -3.29 -2.30 -9.74
C VAL A 153 -3.17 -1.85 -11.18
N GLY A 154 -2.72 -0.62 -11.40
CA GLY A 154 -2.51 -0.06 -12.73
C GLY A 154 -1.03 0.11 -13.06
N MET A 155 -0.62 -0.24 -14.29
CA MET A 155 0.75 -0.07 -14.78
C MET A 155 0.77 0.65 -16.11
N LEU A 156 1.82 1.43 -16.38
CA LEU A 156 2.06 2.05 -17.68
C LEU A 156 2.89 1.10 -18.55
N TYR A 157 2.39 0.83 -19.74
CA TYR A 157 3.09 0.10 -20.78
C TYR A 157 2.92 0.86 -22.10
N LEU A 158 3.99 1.39 -22.66
CA LEU A 158 3.97 2.20 -23.89
C LEU A 158 2.86 3.28 -23.85
N ASP A 159 2.81 4.06 -22.78
CA ASP A 159 1.80 5.11 -22.52
C ASP A 159 0.34 4.61 -22.39
N LEU A 160 0.12 3.29 -22.39
CA LEU A 160 -1.17 2.68 -22.09
C LEU A 160 -1.23 2.21 -20.64
N GLN A 161 -2.35 2.47 -19.99
CA GLN A 161 -2.57 1.98 -18.64
C GLN A 161 -3.07 0.54 -18.66
N LEU A 162 -2.27 -0.39 -18.14
CA LEU A 162 -2.70 -1.77 -17.88
C LEU A 162 -3.28 -1.84 -16.47
N VAL A 163 -4.50 -2.34 -16.34
CA VAL A 163 -5.17 -2.59 -15.06
C VAL A 163 -5.25 -4.09 -14.83
N VAL A 164 -4.76 -4.54 -13.67
CA VAL A 164 -4.83 -5.93 -13.21
C VAL A 164 -5.59 -5.93 -11.88
N GLY A 165 -6.59 -6.76 -11.75
CA GLY A 165 -7.42 -6.86 -10.54
C GLY A 165 -7.78 -8.30 -10.22
#